data_1cdb2de6f8c67d81bdbd42af79326aa0
#
_entry.id   1cdb2de6f8c67d81bdbd42af79326aa0
#
_cell.length_a   1.000
_cell.length_b   1.000
_cell.length_c   1.000
_cell.angle_alpha   90.00
_cell.angle_beta   90.00
_cell.angle_gamma   90.00
#
_symmetry.space_group_name_H-M   'P 1'
#
loop_
_entity.id
_entity.type
_entity.pdbx_description
1 polymer ?
#
loop_
_entity_poly.entity_id
_entity_poly.type
_entity_poly.pdbx_seq_one_letter_code
_entity_poly.pdbx_strand_id
1 'polypeptide(L)'
;MEIKVLHQVMEWNEDVSAEVRRTLKDHKVCLINVMGSPGAGKTSLITALIAKLREEFAIGVIEGDITGQIDAEKIAALKIPAVQLNTDGACHIEAMSIQHILPDFDLDSLDVLFVENIGNLVCPAEFDIGENLRITVLSIPEGDDKVAKYPPVSYTHLTLPTT
;
A
#
# COMPACT_ATOMS: atom_id res chain seq x y z
N MET A 1 -13.92 -24.38 -21.40
CA MET A 1 -14.27 -22.98 -21.14
C MET A 1 -13.00 -22.36 -20.61
N GLU A 2 -12.25 -21.67 -21.46
CA GLU A 2 -10.90 -21.22 -21.17
C GLU A 2 -10.90 -19.99 -20.28
N ILE A 3 -9.98 -19.97 -19.31
CA ILE A 3 -9.68 -18.92 -18.32
C ILE A 3 -9.06 -17.68 -19.01
N LYS A 4 -9.59 -17.25 -20.15
CA LYS A 4 -9.14 -16.02 -20.85
C LYS A 4 -9.45 -14.74 -20.07
N VAL A 5 -10.44 -14.78 -19.17
CA VAL A 5 -10.90 -13.60 -18.43
C VAL A 5 -9.88 -13.21 -17.34
N LEU A 6 -9.26 -14.18 -16.67
CA LEU A 6 -8.29 -13.89 -15.61
C LEU A 6 -6.97 -13.30 -16.17
N HIS A 7 -6.52 -13.80 -17.31
CA HIS A 7 -5.36 -13.24 -18.01
C HIS A 7 -5.59 -11.78 -18.42
N GLN A 8 -6.75 -11.45 -18.94
CA GLN A 8 -7.06 -10.08 -19.37
C GLN A 8 -7.10 -9.07 -18.20
N VAL A 9 -7.58 -9.48 -17.03
CA VAL A 9 -7.62 -8.59 -15.86
C VAL A 9 -6.21 -8.34 -15.31
N MET A 10 -5.35 -9.36 -15.27
CA MET A 10 -3.98 -9.22 -14.82
C MET A 10 -3.13 -8.41 -15.82
N GLU A 11 -3.23 -8.69 -17.12
CA GLU A 11 -2.56 -7.91 -18.16
C GLU A 11 -2.96 -6.44 -18.11
N TRP A 12 -4.24 -6.14 -17.89
CA TRP A 12 -4.71 -4.78 -17.76
C TRP A 12 -4.18 -4.08 -16.51
N ASN A 13 -4.12 -4.78 -15.37
CA ASN A 13 -3.52 -4.23 -14.16
C ASN A 13 -2.01 -3.97 -14.35
N GLU A 14 -1.29 -4.82 -15.08
CA GLU A 14 0.13 -4.63 -15.42
C GLU A 14 0.34 -3.36 -16.24
N ASP A 15 -0.49 -3.11 -17.24
CA ASP A 15 -0.42 -1.89 -18.05
C ASP A 15 -0.64 -0.63 -17.20
N VAL A 16 -1.69 -0.64 -16.36
CA VAL A 16 -2.01 0.50 -15.49
C VAL A 16 -0.93 0.69 -14.41
N SER A 17 -0.41 -0.38 -13.81
CA SER A 17 0.66 -0.28 -12.83
C SER A 17 1.95 0.30 -13.43
N ALA A 18 2.24 -0.04 -14.70
CA ALA A 18 3.35 0.54 -15.43
C ALA A 18 3.15 2.05 -15.69
N GLU A 19 1.91 2.49 -15.95
CA GLU A 19 1.60 3.92 -16.10
C GLU A 19 1.74 4.67 -14.77
N VAL A 20 1.21 4.12 -13.67
CA VAL A 20 1.38 4.66 -12.31
C VAL A 20 2.87 4.83 -12.00
N ARG A 21 3.65 3.78 -12.21
CA ARG A 21 5.10 3.82 -11.97
C ARG A 21 5.81 4.88 -12.80
N ARG A 22 5.40 5.08 -14.05
CA ARG A 22 5.96 6.10 -14.94
C ARG A 22 5.63 7.50 -14.43
N THR A 23 4.36 7.75 -14.09
CA THR A 23 3.91 9.03 -13.52
C THR A 23 4.69 9.38 -12.25
N LEU A 24 4.79 8.44 -11.31
CA LEU A 24 5.52 8.66 -10.06
C LEU A 24 7.02 8.90 -10.29
N LYS A 25 7.62 8.18 -11.25
CA LYS A 25 9.02 8.37 -11.63
C LYS A 25 9.28 9.75 -12.22
N ASP A 26 8.37 10.26 -13.05
CA ASP A 26 8.51 11.57 -13.68
C ASP A 26 8.47 12.70 -12.63
N HIS A 27 7.68 12.51 -11.57
CA HIS A 27 7.61 13.42 -10.41
C HIS A 27 8.61 13.08 -9.29
N LYS A 28 9.41 12.00 -9.44
CA LYS A 28 10.41 11.52 -8.45
C LYS A 28 9.79 11.11 -7.10
N VAL A 29 8.56 10.66 -7.10
CA VAL A 29 7.86 10.17 -5.91
C VAL A 29 8.13 8.69 -5.72
N CYS A 30 8.50 8.30 -4.50
CA CYS A 30 8.65 6.91 -4.09
C CYS A 30 7.33 6.39 -3.52
N LEU A 31 6.68 5.43 -4.20
CA LEU A 31 5.46 4.77 -3.71
C LEU A 31 5.83 3.54 -2.89
N ILE A 32 5.36 3.49 -1.66
CA ILE A 32 5.60 2.40 -0.70
C ILE A 32 4.27 1.74 -0.35
N ASN A 33 4.09 0.48 -0.77
CA ASN A 33 2.91 -0.32 -0.47
C ASN A 33 3.11 -1.10 0.83
N VAL A 34 2.31 -0.81 1.85
CA VAL A 34 2.36 -1.47 3.16
C VAL A 34 1.19 -2.44 3.30
N MET A 35 1.50 -3.72 3.37
CA MET A 35 0.56 -4.82 3.38
C MET A 35 0.63 -5.61 4.69
N GLY A 36 -0.39 -6.37 4.98
CA GLY A 36 -0.48 -7.23 6.17
C GLY A 36 -1.91 -7.50 6.57
N SER A 37 -2.12 -8.50 7.40
CA SER A 37 -3.44 -8.85 7.92
C SER A 37 -4.10 -7.71 8.71
N PRO A 38 -5.41 -7.73 8.92
CA PRO A 38 -6.06 -6.80 9.85
C PRO A 38 -5.40 -6.87 11.23
N GLY A 39 -5.09 -5.71 11.81
CA GLY A 39 -4.46 -5.65 13.13
C GLY A 39 -2.96 -5.98 13.18
N ALA A 40 -2.30 -6.26 12.05
CA ALA A 40 -0.86 -6.54 12.00
C ALA A 40 0.03 -5.35 12.38
N GLY A 41 -0.51 -4.12 12.40
CA GLY A 41 0.21 -2.92 12.78
C GLY A 41 0.66 -2.04 11.63
N LYS A 42 0.04 -2.15 10.46
CA LYS A 42 0.33 -1.33 9.26
C LYS A 42 0.32 0.16 9.57
N THR A 43 -0.79 0.67 10.10
CA THR A 43 -0.97 2.08 10.48
C THR A 43 0.10 2.54 11.48
N SER A 44 0.42 1.68 12.47
CA SER A 44 1.44 2.00 13.47
C SER A 44 2.82 2.11 12.86
N LEU A 45 3.17 1.23 11.92
CA LEU A 45 4.42 1.29 11.18
C LEU A 45 4.50 2.56 10.33
N ILE A 46 3.46 2.84 9.54
CA ILE A 46 3.40 4.04 8.67
C ILE A 46 3.54 5.30 9.52
N THR A 47 2.79 5.41 10.61
CA THR A 47 2.86 6.56 11.53
C THR A 47 4.27 6.74 12.12
N ALA A 48 4.92 5.65 12.52
CA ALA A 48 6.27 5.70 13.05
C ALA A 48 7.31 6.10 11.98
N LEU A 49 7.16 5.63 10.75
CA LEU A 49 8.01 6.02 9.62
C LEU A 49 7.83 7.49 9.28
N ILE A 50 6.59 7.97 9.19
CA ILE A 50 6.29 9.38 8.94
C ILE A 50 6.91 10.27 10.01
N ALA A 51 6.78 9.91 11.29
CA ALA A 51 7.35 10.70 12.38
C ALA A 51 8.88 10.86 12.27
N LYS A 52 9.57 9.87 11.70
CA LYS A 52 11.03 9.90 11.49
C LYS A 52 11.45 10.60 10.21
N LEU A 53 10.67 10.47 9.15
CA LEU A 53 11.07 10.89 7.81
C LEU A 53 10.59 12.28 7.43
N ARG A 54 9.53 12.79 8.07
CA ARG A 54 8.87 14.05 7.71
C ARG A 54 9.71 15.32 7.80
N GLU A 55 10.85 15.27 8.48
CA GLU A 55 11.77 16.41 8.55
C GLU A 55 12.67 16.50 7.32
N GLU A 56 12.84 15.37 6.61
CA GLU A 56 13.71 15.28 5.44
C GLU A 56 12.92 15.12 4.14
N PHE A 57 11.69 14.56 4.21
CA PHE A 57 10.87 14.21 3.05
C PHE A 57 9.46 14.76 3.18
N ALA A 58 8.91 15.22 2.06
CA ALA A 58 7.51 15.53 1.92
C ALA A 58 6.72 14.24 1.68
N ILE A 59 5.77 13.94 2.58
CA ILE A 59 5.11 12.64 2.66
C ILE A 59 3.60 12.78 2.48
N GLY A 60 3.02 11.90 1.67
CA GLY A 60 1.58 11.68 1.56
C GLY A 60 1.18 10.26 1.94
N VAL A 61 -0.11 10.03 2.19
CA VAL A 61 -0.68 8.71 2.52
C VAL A 61 -1.97 8.46 1.75
N ILE A 62 -2.08 7.27 1.19
CA ILE A 62 -3.35 6.68 0.72
C ILE A 62 -3.75 5.62 1.74
N GLU A 63 -4.92 5.80 2.36
CA GLU A 63 -5.49 4.89 3.36
C GLU A 63 -6.53 4.00 2.70
N GLY A 64 -6.27 2.71 2.57
CA GLY A 64 -7.19 1.73 1.98
C GLY A 64 -7.86 0.80 2.98
N ASP A 65 -7.42 0.80 4.23
CA ASP A 65 -8.00 -0.05 5.27
C ASP A 65 -9.21 0.64 5.93
N ILE A 66 -10.39 0.15 5.64
CA ILE A 66 -11.68 0.74 6.07
C ILE A 66 -11.97 0.51 7.57
N THR A 67 -11.10 -0.13 8.30
CA THR A 67 -11.44 -0.71 9.62
C THR A 67 -11.54 0.29 10.77
N GLY A 68 -11.41 1.61 10.56
CA GLY A 68 -11.71 2.49 11.68
C GLY A 68 -11.48 3.99 11.49
N GLN A 69 -12.44 4.78 11.96
CA GLN A 69 -12.25 6.20 12.24
C GLN A 69 -10.97 6.49 13.04
N ILE A 70 -10.54 5.54 13.89
CA ILE A 70 -9.36 5.69 14.76
C ILE A 70 -8.06 5.78 13.94
N ASP A 71 -7.93 5.05 12.84
CA ASP A 71 -6.71 5.05 12.03
C ASP A 71 -6.67 6.28 11.10
N ALA A 72 -7.80 6.68 10.55
CA ALA A 72 -7.93 7.94 9.84
C ALA A 72 -7.64 9.16 10.75
N GLU A 73 -8.08 9.13 12.01
CA GLU A 73 -7.78 10.18 12.99
C GLU A 73 -6.28 10.26 13.31
N LYS A 74 -5.59 9.13 13.43
CA LYS A 74 -4.14 9.09 13.65
C LYS A 74 -3.37 9.71 12.49
N ILE A 75 -3.75 9.39 11.26
CA ILE A 75 -3.12 9.95 10.06
C ILE A 75 -3.44 11.44 9.93
N ALA A 76 -4.69 11.85 10.16
CA ALA A 76 -5.09 13.25 10.15
C ALA A 76 -4.33 14.09 11.19
N ALA A 77 -4.02 13.52 12.36
CA ALA A 77 -3.24 14.18 13.40
C ALA A 77 -1.80 14.51 12.96
N LEU A 78 -1.27 13.81 11.96
CA LEU A 78 0.07 14.07 11.40
C LEU A 78 0.13 15.34 10.55
N LYS A 79 -1.02 15.87 10.11
CA LYS A 79 -1.14 17.07 9.26
C LYS A 79 -0.34 16.97 7.96
N ILE A 80 -0.42 15.83 7.32
CA ILE A 80 0.16 15.55 5.99
C ILE A 80 -0.96 15.33 4.98
N PRO A 81 -0.70 15.46 3.67
CA PRO A 81 -1.66 15.08 2.63
C PRO A 81 -2.08 13.63 2.80
N ALA A 82 -3.38 13.38 2.92
CA ALA A 82 -3.91 12.02 3.05
C ALA A 82 -5.24 11.89 2.30
N VAL A 83 -5.41 10.78 1.59
CA VAL A 83 -6.64 10.42 0.88
C VAL A 83 -7.09 9.06 1.38
N GLN A 84 -8.37 8.97 1.75
CA GLN A 84 -8.99 7.70 2.11
C GLN A 84 -9.65 7.08 0.88
N LEU A 85 -9.28 5.85 0.57
CA LEU A 85 -9.88 5.04 -0.50
C LEU A 85 -10.94 4.11 0.09
N ASN A 86 -12.19 4.31 -0.29
CA ASN A 86 -13.23 3.33 -0.01
C ASN A 86 -13.28 2.30 -1.14
N THR A 87 -13.00 1.05 -0.83
CA THR A 87 -12.93 -0.05 -1.82
C THR A 87 -14.21 -0.87 -1.90
N ASP A 88 -15.28 -0.47 -1.18
CA ASP A 88 -16.59 -1.15 -1.19
C ASP A 88 -16.53 -2.68 -0.96
N GLY A 89 -15.59 -3.10 -0.09
CA GLY A 89 -15.42 -4.50 0.31
C GLY A 89 -14.43 -5.30 -0.55
N ALA A 90 -13.64 -4.65 -1.39
CA ALA A 90 -12.53 -5.31 -2.07
C ALA A 90 -11.49 -5.82 -1.06
N CYS A 91 -10.72 -6.85 -1.44
CA CYS A 91 -9.70 -7.46 -0.59
C CYS A 91 -8.30 -6.92 -0.85
N HIS A 92 -8.11 -6.01 -1.81
CA HIS A 92 -6.85 -5.36 -2.18
C HIS A 92 -7.14 -4.06 -2.93
N ILE A 93 -6.11 -3.23 -3.05
CA ILE A 93 -6.11 -2.03 -3.91
C ILE A 93 -5.53 -2.43 -5.26
N GLU A 94 -6.16 -1.98 -6.33
CA GLU A 94 -5.69 -2.14 -7.71
C GLU A 94 -4.94 -0.90 -8.20
N ALA A 95 -4.09 -1.08 -9.21
CA ALA A 95 -3.34 0.03 -9.83
C ALA A 95 -4.23 1.15 -10.36
N MET A 96 -5.42 0.81 -10.87
CA MET A 96 -6.40 1.79 -11.35
C MET A 96 -6.89 2.72 -10.24
N SER A 97 -7.08 2.21 -9.03
CA SER A 97 -7.45 3.02 -7.87
C SER A 97 -6.35 4.02 -7.52
N ILE A 98 -5.10 3.59 -7.57
CA ILE A 98 -3.96 4.50 -7.37
C ILE A 98 -3.92 5.56 -8.47
N GLN A 99 -4.04 5.16 -9.75
CA GLN A 99 -4.04 6.08 -10.88
C GLN A 99 -5.09 7.19 -10.73
N HIS A 100 -6.28 6.85 -10.24
CA HIS A 100 -7.38 7.81 -10.04
C HIS A 100 -7.15 8.75 -8.85
N ILE A 101 -6.39 8.33 -7.85
CA ILE A 101 -6.11 9.12 -6.64
C ILE A 101 -4.90 10.04 -6.81
N LEU A 102 -3.93 9.67 -7.63
CA LEU A 102 -2.71 10.48 -7.80
C LEU A 102 -2.97 11.96 -8.09
N PRO A 103 -3.99 12.36 -8.88
CA PRO A 103 -4.31 13.78 -9.12
C PRO A 103 -4.76 14.57 -7.88
N ASP A 104 -5.14 13.90 -6.79
CA ASP A 104 -5.52 14.54 -5.53
C ASP A 104 -4.29 15.00 -4.72
N PHE A 105 -3.09 14.59 -5.15
CA PHE A 105 -1.82 14.99 -4.56
C PHE A 105 -1.07 15.98 -5.46
N ASP A 106 -0.41 16.94 -4.85
CA ASP A 106 0.61 17.75 -5.52
C ASP A 106 1.91 16.93 -5.61
N LEU A 107 2.04 16.12 -6.67
CA LEU A 107 3.14 15.18 -6.85
C LEU A 107 4.50 15.88 -6.99
N ASP A 108 4.53 17.13 -7.47
CA ASP A 108 5.78 17.90 -7.59
C ASP A 108 6.34 18.33 -6.24
N SER A 109 5.49 18.35 -5.21
CA SER A 109 5.88 18.67 -3.84
C SER A 109 6.08 17.45 -2.94
N LEU A 110 5.88 16.22 -3.45
CA LEU A 110 6.02 14.99 -2.68
C LEU A 110 7.31 14.24 -3.01
N ASP A 111 7.89 13.63 -1.97
CA ASP A 111 9.01 12.68 -2.11
C ASP A 111 8.57 11.23 -1.90
N VAL A 112 7.65 11.00 -0.96
CA VAL A 112 7.20 9.66 -0.55
C VAL A 112 5.68 9.62 -0.46
N LEU A 113 5.10 8.59 -1.03
CA LEU A 113 3.67 8.29 -0.92
C LEU A 113 3.50 6.89 -0.32
N PHE A 114 2.97 6.80 0.89
CA PHE A 114 2.60 5.52 1.50
C PHE A 114 1.21 5.10 1.04
N VAL A 115 1.06 3.82 0.76
CA VAL A 115 -0.25 3.18 0.60
C VAL A 115 -0.41 2.19 1.75
N GLU A 116 -1.37 2.43 2.64
CA GLU A 116 -1.84 1.40 3.55
C GLU A 116 -2.84 0.52 2.79
N ASN A 117 -2.41 -0.69 2.42
CA ASN A 117 -3.28 -1.62 1.71
C ASN A 117 -4.33 -2.22 2.67
N ILE A 118 -5.38 -2.76 2.08
CA ILE A 118 -6.46 -3.41 2.82
C ILE A 118 -5.89 -4.52 3.70
N GLY A 119 -6.52 -4.73 4.87
CA GLY A 119 -6.16 -5.79 5.80
C GLY A 119 -6.30 -7.18 5.21
N ASN A 120 -5.30 -7.59 4.42
CA ASN A 120 -5.19 -8.89 3.78
C ASN A 120 -3.72 -9.19 3.51
N LEU A 121 -3.30 -10.44 3.72
CA LEU A 121 -1.92 -10.86 3.49
C LEU A 121 -1.69 -11.39 2.07
N VAL A 122 -2.70 -11.95 1.42
CA VAL A 122 -2.57 -12.71 0.17
C VAL A 122 -2.81 -11.82 -1.05
N CYS A 123 -4.03 -11.31 -1.20
CA CYS A 123 -4.41 -10.58 -2.41
C CYS A 123 -3.51 -9.37 -2.72
N PRO A 124 -3.17 -8.49 -1.74
CA PRO A 124 -2.30 -7.36 -2.04
C PRO A 124 -0.90 -7.75 -2.50
N ALA A 125 -0.42 -8.96 -2.16
CA ALA A 125 0.89 -9.42 -2.58
C ALA A 125 0.94 -9.85 -4.06
N GLU A 126 -0.21 -10.20 -4.63
CA GLU A 126 -0.34 -10.67 -6.02
C GLU A 126 -0.53 -9.53 -7.03
N PHE A 127 -1.01 -8.37 -6.56
CA PHE A 127 -1.33 -7.24 -7.43
C PHE A 127 -0.28 -6.12 -7.32
N ASP A 128 0.33 -5.80 -8.45
CA ASP A 128 1.22 -4.65 -8.59
C ASP A 128 0.38 -3.37 -8.71
N ILE A 129 0.63 -2.39 -7.86
CA ILE A 129 -0.04 -1.07 -7.87
C ILE A 129 0.87 0.04 -8.40
N GLY A 130 2.03 -0.30 -8.96
CA GLY A 130 3.03 0.64 -9.45
C GLY A 130 4.04 1.07 -8.39
N GLU A 131 4.12 0.37 -7.27
CA GLU A 131 5.00 0.70 -6.15
C GLU A 131 6.48 0.47 -6.44
N ASN A 132 7.33 1.27 -5.76
CA ASN A 132 8.78 1.10 -5.76
C ASN A 132 9.23 0.11 -4.67
N LEU A 133 8.48 0.06 -3.57
CA LEU A 133 8.79 -0.80 -2.43
C LEU A 133 7.51 -1.44 -1.89
N ARG A 134 7.59 -2.73 -1.58
CA ARG A 134 6.57 -3.48 -0.82
C ARG A 134 7.09 -3.79 0.56
N ILE A 135 6.27 -3.50 1.57
CA ILE A 135 6.53 -3.85 2.96
C ILE A 135 5.39 -4.73 3.46
N THR A 136 5.72 -5.92 3.91
CA THR A 136 4.73 -6.80 4.57
C THR A 136 4.94 -6.76 6.07
N VAL A 137 3.87 -6.45 6.80
CA VAL A 137 3.83 -6.46 8.25
C VAL A 137 3.21 -7.78 8.71
N LEU A 138 3.97 -8.58 9.44
CA LEU A 138 3.52 -9.81 10.07
C LEU A 138 3.49 -9.64 11.58
N SER A 139 2.37 -9.96 12.20
CA SER A 139 2.28 -9.98 13.67
C SER A 139 2.57 -11.37 14.22
N ILE A 140 3.19 -11.42 15.39
CA ILE A 140 3.50 -12.70 16.07
C ILE A 140 2.27 -13.60 16.26
N PRO A 141 1.09 -13.08 16.63
CA PRO A 141 -0.12 -13.90 16.79
C PRO A 141 -0.60 -14.60 15.51
N GLU A 142 -0.17 -14.16 14.33
CA GLU A 142 -0.56 -14.80 13.06
C GLU A 142 0.13 -16.13 12.81
N GLY A 143 1.21 -16.43 13.53
CA GLY A 143 2.01 -17.63 13.39
C GLY A 143 3.23 -17.45 12.46
N ASP A 144 4.21 -18.30 12.65
CA ASP A 144 5.52 -18.27 11.96
C ASP A 144 5.51 -18.91 10.58
N ASP A 145 4.43 -19.61 10.23
CA ASP A 145 4.28 -20.37 8.98
C ASP A 145 3.72 -19.56 7.81
N LYS A 146 3.31 -18.31 8.03
CA LYS A 146 2.65 -17.45 7.03
C LYS A 146 3.52 -17.21 5.79
N VAL A 147 4.80 -16.93 5.99
CA VAL A 147 5.74 -16.69 4.88
C VAL A 147 5.90 -17.95 4.01
N ALA A 148 5.91 -19.12 4.63
CA ALA A 148 6.02 -20.39 3.90
C ALA A 148 4.72 -20.78 3.20
N LYS A 149 3.56 -20.45 3.80
CA LYS A 149 2.24 -20.77 3.23
C LYS A 149 1.85 -19.85 2.06
N TYR A 150 2.36 -18.63 2.04
CA TYR A 150 2.00 -17.62 1.03
C TYR A 150 3.24 -17.13 0.29
N PRO A 151 3.73 -17.88 -0.74
CA PRO A 151 4.94 -17.54 -1.48
C PRO A 151 5.01 -16.10 -2.01
N PRO A 152 3.93 -15.46 -2.51
CA PRO A 152 3.99 -14.09 -2.96
C PRO A 152 4.44 -13.10 -1.89
N VAL A 153 4.18 -13.39 -0.61
CA VAL A 153 4.61 -12.56 0.54
C VAL A 153 6.13 -12.62 0.72
N SER A 154 6.78 -13.72 0.38
CA SER A 154 8.23 -13.89 0.54
C SER A 154 9.07 -13.09 -0.46
N TYR A 155 8.47 -12.56 -1.51
CA TYR A 155 9.12 -11.65 -2.45
C TYR A 155 9.05 -10.18 -2.03
N THR A 156 8.45 -9.89 -0.88
CA THR A 156 8.32 -8.55 -0.34
C THR A 156 9.36 -8.31 0.75
N HIS A 157 9.68 -7.03 1.01
CA HIS A 157 10.52 -6.68 2.15
C HIS A 157 9.76 -6.93 3.46
N LEU A 158 10.31 -7.78 4.32
CA LEU A 158 9.71 -8.12 5.61
C LEU A 158 10.26 -7.19 6.69
N THR A 159 9.36 -6.52 7.40
CA THR A 159 9.71 -5.89 8.68
C THR A 159 9.10 -6.71 9.80
N LEU A 160 9.96 -7.19 10.71
CA LEU A 160 9.48 -7.81 11.95
C LEU A 160 9.14 -6.70 12.94
N PRO A 161 7.95 -6.72 13.58
CA PRO A 161 7.67 -5.78 14.64
C PRO A 161 8.66 -6.00 15.78
N THR A 162 9.38 -4.97 16.12
CA THR A 162 10.17 -4.94 17.35
C THR A 162 9.20 -4.84 18.53
N THR A 163 9.28 -5.79 19.43
CA THR A 163 8.54 -5.83 20.70
C THR A 163 8.80 -4.57 21.53
#